data_8befdb4566c2f740757adebe564fb51e
#
_entry.id   8befdb4566c2f740757adebe564fb51e
#
_cell.length_a   1.000
_cell.length_b   1.000
_cell.length_c   1.000
_cell.angle_alpha   90.00
_cell.angle_beta   90.00
_cell.angle_gamma   90.00
#
_symmetry.space_group_name_H-M   'P 1'
#
loop_
_entity.id
_entity.type
_entity.pdbx_description
1 polymer ?
#
loop_
_entity_poly.entity_id
_entity_poly.type
_entity_poly.pdbx_seq_one_letter_code
_entity_poly.pdbx_strand_id
1 'polypeptide(L)'
;MGHTADALKDHEHIEVVNLTLDAKGNIDLKELEALLQAPQKTIVSLMHANNEIATLLPLEKVSKLCRQYGALFHSDTVQTMGHYAFDLQVLDIDFITCAAHKFHGPKGIGFLYVNKQTKVVPLIHGGSQERGLRGGTENIAGIVDRKSTR
;
A
#
# COMPACT_ATOMS: atom_id res chain seq x y z
N MET A 1 4.49 9.07 -1.79
CA MET A 1 4.57 8.63 -0.37
C MET A 1 5.47 9.54 0.47
N GLY A 2 6.61 10.04 -0.03
CA GLY A 2 7.54 10.86 0.75
C GLY A 2 6.89 12.04 1.50
N HIS A 3 6.20 12.94 0.82
CA HIS A 3 5.55 14.08 1.46
C HIS A 3 4.53 13.71 2.56
N THR A 4 3.82 12.57 2.42
CA THR A 4 2.92 12.09 3.47
C THR A 4 3.72 11.61 4.68
N ALA A 5 4.83 10.91 4.47
CA ALA A 5 5.71 10.47 5.54
C ALA A 5 6.35 11.66 6.28
N ASP A 6 6.78 12.69 5.54
CA ASP A 6 7.31 13.93 6.13
C ASP A 6 6.25 14.63 6.99
N ALA A 7 5.01 14.75 6.50
CA ALA A 7 3.92 15.34 7.28
C ALA A 7 3.60 14.54 8.56
N LEU A 8 3.62 13.20 8.49
CA LEU A 8 3.40 12.35 9.66
C LEU A 8 4.52 12.49 10.69
N LYS A 9 5.77 12.62 10.23
CA LYS A 9 6.92 12.89 11.10
C LYS A 9 6.76 14.21 11.84
N ASP A 10 6.35 15.26 11.13
CA ASP A 10 6.27 16.61 11.66
C ASP A 10 5.08 16.81 12.60
N HIS A 11 3.92 16.21 12.31
CA HIS A 11 2.67 16.44 13.04
C HIS A 11 2.33 15.36 14.07
N GLU A 12 2.71 14.10 13.80
CA GLU A 12 2.34 12.96 14.66
C GLU A 12 3.54 12.37 15.41
N HIS A 13 4.73 12.99 15.28
CA HIS A 13 5.97 12.54 15.94
C HIS A 13 6.32 11.07 15.63
N ILE A 14 5.98 10.60 14.43
CA ILE A 14 6.30 9.26 13.96
C ILE A 14 7.73 9.26 13.43
N GLU A 15 8.52 8.27 13.83
CA GLU A 15 9.83 8.04 13.23
C GLU A 15 9.66 7.52 11.80
N VAL A 16 10.32 8.16 10.84
CA VAL A 16 10.32 7.77 9.42
C VAL A 16 11.74 7.38 9.03
N VAL A 17 11.90 6.13 8.59
CA VAL A 17 13.16 5.60 8.09
C VAL A 17 13.02 5.30 6.61
N ASN A 18 13.93 5.82 5.81
CA ASN A 18 14.01 5.50 4.38
C ASN A 18 15.04 4.39 4.16
N LEU A 19 14.63 3.31 3.49
CA LEU A 19 15.53 2.23 3.12
C LEU A 19 16.55 2.68 2.08
N THR A 20 17.76 2.18 2.19
CA THR A 20 18.81 2.36 1.19
C THR A 20 18.47 1.61 -0.09
N LEU A 21 18.73 2.25 -1.23
CA LEU A 21 18.56 1.66 -2.54
C LEU A 21 19.90 1.42 -3.20
N ASP A 22 20.05 0.31 -3.91
CA ASP A 22 21.20 0.08 -4.77
C ASP A 22 21.13 0.94 -6.05
N ALA A 23 22.17 0.88 -6.88
CA ALA A 23 22.23 1.62 -8.14
C ALA A 23 21.13 1.25 -9.16
N LYS A 24 20.40 0.15 -8.94
CA LYS A 24 19.26 -0.30 -9.74
C LYS A 24 17.92 0.01 -9.07
N GLY A 25 17.93 0.65 -7.91
CA GLY A 25 16.73 0.97 -7.14
C GLY A 25 16.14 -0.20 -6.36
N ASN A 26 16.89 -1.28 -6.12
CA ASN A 26 16.44 -2.35 -5.24
C ASN A 26 16.68 -1.99 -3.79
N ILE A 27 15.77 -2.38 -2.90
CA ILE A 27 15.94 -2.26 -1.46
C ILE A 27 16.93 -3.30 -0.93
N ASP A 28 17.62 -2.99 0.16
CA ASP A 28 18.37 -3.98 0.93
C ASP A 28 17.44 -4.70 1.92
N LEU A 29 17.17 -5.97 1.66
CA LEU A 29 16.33 -6.81 2.53
C LEU A 29 16.97 -7.07 3.90
N LYS A 30 18.30 -7.02 4.01
CA LYS A 30 18.99 -7.20 5.30
C LYS A 30 18.83 -5.95 6.16
N GLU A 31 18.90 -4.76 5.54
CA GLU A 31 18.60 -3.51 6.23
C GLU A 31 17.16 -3.50 6.73
N LEU A 32 16.20 -3.88 5.86
CA LEU A 32 14.79 -3.99 6.25
C LEU A 32 14.62 -4.94 7.44
N GLU A 33 15.23 -6.12 7.38
CA GLU A 33 15.15 -7.11 8.46
C GLU A 33 15.73 -6.57 9.76
N ALA A 34 16.89 -5.90 9.71
CA ALA A 34 17.52 -5.30 10.89
C ALA A 34 16.64 -4.23 11.55
N LEU A 35 15.98 -3.38 10.74
CA LEU A 35 15.04 -2.38 11.23
C LEU A 35 13.79 -3.00 11.87
N LEU A 36 13.30 -4.10 11.32
CA LEU A 36 12.13 -4.81 11.84
C LEU A 36 12.39 -5.56 13.17
N GLN A 37 13.63 -5.81 13.55
CA GLN A 37 13.97 -6.40 14.84
C GLN A 37 13.72 -5.46 16.02
N ALA A 38 13.57 -4.17 15.78
CA ALA A 38 13.26 -3.20 16.81
C ALA A 38 11.83 -3.41 17.37
N PRO A 39 11.60 -3.20 18.68
CA PRO A 39 10.34 -3.57 19.33
C PRO A 39 9.17 -2.62 19.04
N GLN A 40 9.37 -1.61 18.21
CA GLN A 40 8.33 -0.62 17.90
C GLN A 40 7.28 -1.21 16.96
N LYS A 41 6.03 -0.70 17.10
CA LYS A 41 5.00 -0.95 16.08
C LYS A 41 5.42 -0.27 14.78
N THR A 42 5.58 -1.06 13.74
CA THR A 42 6.11 -0.61 12.45
C THR A 42 5.10 -0.85 11.34
N ILE A 43 4.99 0.12 10.44
CA ILE A 43 4.38 -0.05 9.12
C ILE A 43 5.45 0.10 8.05
N VAL A 44 5.57 -0.90 7.21
CA VAL A 44 6.43 -0.87 6.02
C VAL A 44 5.57 -0.44 4.84
N SER A 45 5.97 0.61 4.14
CA SER A 45 5.22 1.14 2.98
C SER A 45 6.15 1.25 1.78
N LEU A 46 5.96 0.37 0.80
CA LEU A 46 6.84 0.25 -0.37
C LEU A 46 6.02 0.15 -1.67
N MET A 47 6.53 0.76 -2.73
CA MET A 47 5.96 0.66 -4.06
C MET A 47 6.32 -0.70 -4.68
N HIS A 48 5.35 -1.40 -5.30
CA HIS A 48 5.60 -2.70 -5.93
C HIS A 48 6.44 -2.56 -7.20
N ALA A 49 6.09 -1.62 -8.09
CA ALA A 49 6.91 -1.28 -9.25
C ALA A 49 7.14 0.22 -9.30
N ASN A 50 8.39 0.63 -9.43
CA ASN A 50 8.72 2.04 -9.57
C ASN A 50 8.31 2.55 -10.97
N ASN A 51 7.61 3.69 -11.01
CA ASN A 51 7.08 4.26 -12.25
C ASN A 51 8.14 4.92 -13.14
N GLU A 52 9.35 5.18 -12.64
CA GLU A 52 10.43 5.83 -13.38
C GLU A 52 11.43 4.81 -13.94
N ILE A 53 11.86 3.87 -13.12
CA ILE A 53 12.95 2.94 -13.45
C ILE A 53 12.48 1.49 -13.56
N ALA A 54 11.18 1.23 -13.39
CA ALA A 54 10.53 -0.09 -13.50
C ALA A 54 11.11 -1.19 -12.58
N THR A 55 11.87 -0.84 -11.55
CA THR A 55 12.35 -1.80 -10.56
C THR A 55 11.18 -2.42 -9.82
N LEU A 56 11.18 -3.76 -9.72
CA LEU A 56 10.12 -4.54 -9.11
C LEU A 56 10.52 -5.01 -7.71
N LEU A 57 9.70 -4.69 -6.73
CA LEU A 57 9.88 -5.12 -5.35
C LEU A 57 9.64 -6.63 -5.22
N PRO A 58 10.47 -7.40 -4.52
CA PRO A 58 10.21 -8.80 -4.21
C PRO A 58 9.13 -8.94 -3.12
N LEU A 59 7.88 -8.71 -3.50
CA LEU A 59 6.72 -8.50 -2.63
C LEU A 59 6.53 -9.63 -1.61
N GLU A 60 6.66 -10.90 -2.05
CA GLU A 60 6.53 -12.06 -1.16
C GLU A 60 7.62 -12.11 -0.08
N LYS A 61 8.86 -11.70 -0.42
CA LYS A 61 9.95 -11.70 0.56
C LYS A 61 9.72 -10.63 1.61
N VAL A 62 9.30 -9.45 1.18
CA VAL A 62 8.98 -8.33 2.08
C VAL A 62 7.79 -8.70 2.97
N SER A 63 6.72 -9.26 2.42
CA SER A 63 5.54 -9.64 3.20
C SER A 63 5.86 -10.68 4.28
N LYS A 64 6.70 -11.68 3.95
CA LYS A 64 7.17 -12.68 4.93
C LYS A 64 7.98 -12.06 6.05
N LEU A 65 8.91 -11.14 5.73
CA LEU A 65 9.67 -10.41 6.76
C LEU A 65 8.74 -9.59 7.66
N CYS A 66 7.83 -8.81 7.09
CA CYS A 66 6.88 -8.03 7.87
C CYS A 66 6.03 -8.92 8.80
N ARG A 67 5.52 -10.04 8.28
CA ARG A 67 4.76 -11.01 9.08
C ARG A 67 5.61 -11.62 10.21
N GLN A 68 6.85 -12.00 9.93
CA GLN A 68 7.77 -12.59 10.91
C GLN A 68 8.01 -11.67 12.11
N TYR A 69 8.12 -10.37 11.87
CA TYR A 69 8.40 -9.36 12.89
C TYR A 69 7.15 -8.59 13.36
N GLY A 70 5.96 -8.98 12.92
CA GLY A 70 4.70 -8.36 13.37
C GLY A 70 4.47 -6.93 12.86
N ALA A 71 5.18 -6.53 11.80
CA ALA A 71 4.99 -5.24 11.15
C ALA A 71 3.82 -5.29 10.17
N LEU A 72 3.08 -4.18 10.05
CA LEU A 72 2.08 -4.01 9.00
C LEU A 72 2.78 -3.72 7.66
N PHE A 73 2.24 -4.31 6.58
CA PHE A 73 2.79 -4.09 5.25
C PHE A 73 1.77 -3.45 4.31
N HIS A 74 2.13 -2.30 3.78
CA HIS A 74 1.44 -1.58 2.71
C HIS A 74 2.26 -1.62 1.43
N SER A 75 1.62 -1.91 0.30
CA SER A 75 2.24 -1.72 -1.01
C SER A 75 1.38 -0.85 -1.93
N ASP A 76 2.04 0.15 -2.51
CA ASP A 76 1.49 0.89 -3.64
C ASP A 76 1.66 0.03 -4.91
N THR A 77 0.54 -0.48 -5.41
CA THR A 77 0.49 -1.33 -6.61
C THR A 77 -0.11 -0.63 -7.81
N VAL A 78 -0.13 0.71 -7.79
CA VAL A 78 -0.73 1.52 -8.87
C VAL A 78 -0.18 1.14 -10.24
N GLN A 79 1.09 0.80 -10.36
CA GLN A 79 1.71 0.42 -11.64
C GLN A 79 1.54 -1.07 -12.01
N THR A 80 1.10 -1.91 -11.09
CA THR A 80 1.10 -3.37 -11.28
C THR A 80 -0.27 -4.01 -11.17
N MET A 81 -1.23 -3.34 -10.52
CA MET A 81 -2.60 -3.81 -10.43
C MET A 81 -3.21 -3.96 -11.83
N GLY A 82 -3.78 -5.14 -12.11
CA GLY A 82 -4.31 -5.48 -13.43
C GLY A 82 -3.27 -5.99 -14.43
N HIS A 83 -1.96 -5.89 -14.12
CA HIS A 83 -0.85 -6.39 -14.95
C HIS A 83 -0.16 -7.62 -14.34
N TYR A 84 -0.21 -7.75 -13.02
CA TYR A 84 0.33 -8.87 -12.26
C TYR A 84 -0.80 -9.55 -11.46
N ALA A 85 -0.70 -10.85 -11.29
CA ALA A 85 -1.58 -11.58 -10.39
C ALA A 85 -1.14 -11.38 -8.93
N PHE A 86 -2.10 -11.07 -8.06
CA PHE A 86 -1.90 -10.98 -6.62
C PHE A 86 -2.75 -12.05 -5.95
N ASP A 87 -2.12 -13.10 -5.44
CA ASP A 87 -2.81 -14.09 -4.62
C ASP A 87 -2.75 -13.68 -3.15
N LEU A 88 -3.83 -13.07 -2.69
CA LEU A 88 -3.94 -12.59 -1.31
C LEU A 88 -4.17 -13.71 -0.28
N GLN A 89 -4.26 -14.97 -0.72
CA GLN A 89 -4.27 -16.12 0.19
C GLN A 89 -2.83 -16.51 0.57
N VAL A 90 -1.87 -16.21 -0.30
CA VAL A 90 -0.45 -16.52 -0.11
C VAL A 90 0.34 -15.30 0.33
N LEU A 91 -0.04 -14.12 -0.14
CA LEU A 91 0.63 -12.86 0.13
C LEU A 91 0.14 -12.25 1.45
N ASP A 92 0.96 -12.32 2.49
CA ASP A 92 0.70 -11.71 3.79
C ASP A 92 0.89 -10.19 3.73
N ILE A 93 -0.10 -9.49 3.18
CA ILE A 93 -0.10 -8.04 3.05
C ILE A 93 -1.33 -7.44 3.74
N ASP A 94 -1.14 -6.31 4.41
CA ASP A 94 -2.21 -5.63 5.16
C ASP A 94 -2.97 -4.63 4.30
N PHE A 95 -2.24 -3.91 3.44
CA PHE A 95 -2.82 -2.86 2.61
C PHE A 95 -2.28 -2.90 1.18
N ILE A 96 -3.17 -2.73 0.21
CA ILE A 96 -2.81 -2.52 -1.19
C ILE A 96 -3.55 -1.30 -1.70
N THR A 97 -2.83 -0.34 -2.27
CA THR A 97 -3.43 0.79 -2.97
C THR A 97 -3.30 0.65 -4.47
N CYS A 98 -4.34 1.05 -5.18
CA CYS A 98 -4.31 1.13 -6.63
C CYS A 98 -5.12 2.32 -7.17
N ALA A 99 -4.90 2.66 -8.43
CA ALA A 99 -5.64 3.69 -9.15
C ALA A 99 -6.13 3.15 -10.49
N ALA A 100 -7.44 3.27 -10.74
CA ALA A 100 -8.11 2.65 -11.89
C ALA A 100 -7.56 3.11 -13.24
N HIS A 101 -7.12 4.36 -13.36
CA HIS A 101 -6.59 4.92 -14.61
C HIS A 101 -5.28 4.25 -15.10
N LYS A 102 -4.66 3.41 -14.29
CA LYS A 102 -3.48 2.61 -14.68
C LYS A 102 -3.83 1.24 -15.25
N PHE A 103 -5.09 0.82 -15.13
CA PHE A 103 -5.60 -0.43 -15.72
C PHE A 103 -6.96 -0.19 -16.41
N HIS A 104 -6.98 0.82 -17.28
CA HIS A 104 -8.08 1.16 -18.20
C HIS A 104 -9.38 1.66 -17.54
N GLY A 105 -9.36 2.04 -16.27
CA GLY A 105 -10.48 2.66 -15.59
C GLY A 105 -10.42 4.19 -15.60
N PRO A 106 -11.45 4.87 -15.07
CA PRO A 106 -11.49 6.33 -15.04
C PRO A 106 -10.51 6.93 -14.04
N LYS A 107 -10.12 8.18 -14.27
CA LYS A 107 -9.38 8.99 -13.29
C LYS A 107 -10.26 9.29 -12.07
N GLY A 108 -9.63 9.48 -10.91
CA GLY A 108 -10.34 9.80 -9.66
C GLY A 108 -10.97 8.59 -8.97
N ILE A 109 -10.79 7.38 -9.50
CA ILE A 109 -11.21 6.12 -8.91
C ILE A 109 -10.00 5.27 -8.57
N GLY A 110 -10.06 4.61 -7.44
CA GLY A 110 -9.09 3.62 -6.97
C GLY A 110 -9.71 2.77 -5.88
N PHE A 111 -8.93 1.91 -5.27
CA PHE A 111 -9.35 1.20 -4.07
C PHE A 111 -8.16 1.02 -3.11
N LEU A 112 -8.49 0.88 -1.85
CA LEU A 112 -7.61 0.39 -0.82
C LEU A 112 -8.11 -1.00 -0.41
N TYR A 113 -7.28 -2.03 -0.63
CA TYR A 113 -7.48 -3.31 0.04
C TYR A 113 -7.00 -3.19 1.49
N VAL A 114 -7.80 -3.68 2.40
CA VAL A 114 -7.44 -3.81 3.82
C VAL A 114 -7.65 -5.26 4.22
N ASN A 115 -6.61 -5.90 4.76
CA ASN A 115 -6.72 -7.25 5.29
C ASN A 115 -7.76 -7.27 6.43
N LYS A 116 -8.64 -8.27 6.41
CA LYS A 116 -9.74 -8.40 7.40
C LYS A 116 -9.29 -8.47 8.86
N GLN A 117 -8.03 -8.84 9.09
CA GLN A 117 -7.44 -8.90 10.43
C GLN A 117 -6.86 -7.55 10.89
N THR A 118 -6.67 -6.61 9.95
CA THR A 118 -6.08 -5.30 10.22
C THR A 118 -7.18 -4.30 10.56
N LYS A 119 -7.04 -3.64 11.70
CA LYS A 119 -7.98 -2.61 12.14
C LYS A 119 -7.53 -1.26 11.63
N VAL A 120 -8.45 -0.54 10.99
CA VAL A 120 -8.27 0.85 10.57
C VAL A 120 -9.36 1.72 11.15
N VAL A 121 -9.05 2.98 11.36
CA VAL A 121 -10.02 4.02 11.71
C VAL A 121 -10.25 4.92 10.52
N PRO A 122 -11.47 5.41 10.29
CA PRO A 122 -11.75 6.32 9.18
C PRO A 122 -11.02 7.65 9.38
N LEU A 123 -10.40 8.17 8.34
CA LEU A 123 -9.85 9.51 8.30
C LEU A 123 -10.91 10.54 7.86
N ILE A 124 -11.79 10.15 6.92
CA ILE A 124 -12.88 10.97 6.42
C ILE A 124 -14.17 10.49 7.07
N HIS A 125 -14.67 11.28 8.02
CA HIS A 125 -15.90 10.99 8.74
C HIS A 125 -17.13 11.47 7.94
N GLY A 126 -18.30 10.85 8.20
CA GLY A 126 -19.57 11.19 7.56
C GLY A 126 -20.58 10.06 7.68
N GLY A 127 -21.25 9.72 6.59
CA GLY A 127 -22.16 8.58 6.53
C GLY A 127 -21.44 7.22 6.61
N SER A 128 -22.22 6.15 6.54
CA SER A 128 -21.74 4.76 6.68
C SER A 128 -21.18 4.16 5.38
N GLN A 129 -20.85 4.99 4.39
CA GLN A 129 -20.28 4.52 3.13
C GLN A 129 -18.97 3.74 3.38
N GLU A 130 -18.58 2.91 2.44
CA GLU A 130 -17.41 2.03 2.54
C GLU A 130 -17.34 1.28 3.87
N ARG A 131 -18.49 0.78 4.35
CA ARG A 131 -18.63 0.08 5.64
C ARG A 131 -18.22 0.93 6.85
N GLY A 132 -18.42 2.26 6.77
CA GLY A 132 -18.02 3.22 7.80
C GLY A 132 -16.54 3.59 7.78
N LEU A 133 -15.76 3.12 6.81
CA LEU A 133 -14.32 3.40 6.73
C LEU A 133 -13.99 4.68 5.97
N ARG A 134 -14.94 5.20 5.17
CA ARG A 134 -14.75 6.45 4.42
C ARG A 134 -16.10 7.07 4.12
N GLY A 135 -16.42 8.17 4.79
CA GLY A 135 -17.64 8.92 4.54
C GLY A 135 -17.65 9.64 3.19
N GLY A 136 -18.84 9.89 2.67
CA GLY A 136 -19.09 10.60 1.39
C GLY A 136 -19.70 9.69 0.34
N THR A 137 -20.58 10.28 -0.49
CA THR A 137 -21.29 9.56 -1.55
C THR A 137 -20.31 8.92 -2.54
N GLU A 138 -20.55 7.65 -2.85
CA GLU A 138 -19.73 6.88 -3.78
C GLU A 138 -19.91 7.39 -5.22
N ASN A 139 -18.81 7.46 -5.96
CA ASN A 139 -18.84 7.71 -7.41
C ASN A 139 -19.25 6.43 -8.16
N ILE A 140 -20.54 6.09 -8.12
CA ILE A 140 -21.08 4.85 -8.67
C ILE A 140 -20.78 4.72 -10.17
N ALA A 141 -20.90 5.80 -10.92
CA ALA A 141 -20.61 5.79 -12.37
C ALA A 141 -19.16 5.35 -12.64
N GLY A 142 -18.19 5.94 -11.96
CA GLY A 142 -16.78 5.57 -12.10
C GLY A 142 -16.47 4.15 -11.60
N ILE A 143 -17.17 3.68 -10.56
CA ILE A 143 -17.00 2.32 -10.03
C ILE A 143 -17.56 1.27 -11.00
N VAL A 144 -18.72 1.52 -11.60
CA VAL A 144 -19.37 0.60 -12.56
C VAL A 144 -18.59 0.53 -13.87
N ASP A 145 -18.10 1.64 -14.38
CA ASP A 145 -17.28 1.68 -15.60
C ASP A 145 -16.05 0.75 -15.47
N ARG A 146 -15.46 0.67 -14.28
CA ARG A 146 -14.38 -0.28 -13.99
C ARG A 146 -14.77 -1.76 -14.21
N LYS A 147 -16.06 -2.13 -14.09
CA LYS A 147 -16.56 -3.49 -14.31
C LYS A 147 -16.81 -3.79 -15.78
N SER A 148 -17.02 -2.79 -16.62
CA SER A 148 -17.35 -2.96 -18.03
C SER A 148 -16.14 -3.19 -18.94
N THR A 149 -14.93 -3.04 -18.41
CA THR A 149 -13.65 -3.21 -19.14
C THR A 149 -13.05 -4.62 -19.02
N ARG A 150 -13.88 -5.63 -18.84
CA ARG A 150 -13.45 -7.04 -18.89
C ARG A 150 -13.62 -7.62 -20.27
#